data_92afd377d350c42bdaafed527832c5d8
#
_entry.id   92afd377d350c42bdaafed527832c5d8
#
_cell.length_a   1.000
_cell.length_b   1.000
_cell.length_c   1.000
_cell.angle_alpha   90.00
_cell.angle_beta   90.00
_cell.angle_gamma   90.00
#
_symmetry.space_group_name_H-M   'P 1'
#
loop_
_entity.id
_entity.type
_entity.pdbx_description
1 polymer ?
#
loop_
_entity_poly.entity_id
_entity_poly.type
_entity_poly.pdbx_seq_one_letter_code
_entity_poly.pdbx_strand_id
1 'polypeptide(L)'
;MENENKELELSERQLTILDAIIRNYLATGEPVGSRTISKYTDLNLSSATIRNEMSDLEEMGYIVQPHTSAGRIPSDKGYRLYVDHLIETNDKKEKELSDMKELVIENNEKMEQVLKQAAKVLANNTNYATLVSAPDVNHNKVKFIQLSQVDDKHMLAVIVMNNNMVRNKMLDLYEPLDNETILKLNILLNTSLNGLAMNEINLGNIASIKERAGIHSGIVSDVIDALAQTFAESEDLKIYTSGATNILKYPELSDSNNAATLLSAFEEKEELASLVTESLSDSEKKDNGTGIQVYIGNESPIQTMKDCSVVTATYDLGEGVKGTIGIVGPKRMDYEKVMDNLKTLKSQLDGIYKKSEDET
;
A
#
# COMPACT_ATOMS: atom_id res chain seq x y z
N MET A 1 39.04 -0.22 0.12
CA MET A 1 38.75 1.11 -0.48
C MET A 1 37.27 1.34 -0.18
N GLU A 2 37.04 1.89 0.99
CA GLU A 2 35.71 2.31 1.48
C GLU A 2 35.42 3.65 0.80
N ASN A 3 34.46 3.66 -0.12
CA ASN A 3 33.86 4.90 -0.59
C ASN A 3 32.75 5.25 0.40
N GLU A 4 33.10 6.09 1.39
CA GLU A 4 32.16 6.84 2.18
C GLU A 4 31.32 7.73 1.25
N ASN A 5 30.08 7.34 0.99
CA ASN A 5 29.03 8.24 0.53
C ASN A 5 28.73 9.19 1.71
N LYS A 6 29.49 10.26 1.81
CA LYS A 6 29.15 11.40 2.64
C LYS A 6 28.03 12.13 1.92
N GLU A 7 26.78 11.80 2.23
CA GLU A 7 25.65 12.68 1.90
C GLU A 7 25.97 14.05 2.49
N LEU A 8 26.15 15.04 1.64
CA LEU A 8 26.37 16.43 2.04
C LEU A 8 25.08 16.89 2.73
N GLU A 9 25.08 16.90 4.05
CA GLU A 9 23.97 17.45 4.84
C GLU A 9 23.79 18.93 4.44
N LEU A 10 22.58 19.30 4.04
CA LEU A 10 22.22 20.67 3.76
C LEU A 10 22.31 21.51 5.05
N SER A 11 22.83 22.73 4.94
CA SER A 11 22.75 23.66 6.05
C SER A 11 21.31 24.06 6.35
N GLU A 12 21.00 24.44 7.60
CA GLU A 12 19.66 24.93 7.98
C GLU A 12 19.15 26.02 7.04
N ARG A 13 20.05 26.86 6.56
CA ARG A 13 19.74 27.92 5.60
C ARG A 13 19.32 27.37 4.23
N GLN A 14 20.03 26.36 3.73
CA GLN A 14 19.69 25.68 2.48
C GLN A 14 18.36 24.94 2.58
N LEU A 15 18.12 24.28 3.70
CA LEU A 15 16.84 23.63 3.99
C LEU A 15 15.68 24.63 3.98
N THR A 16 15.83 25.79 4.64
CA THR A 16 14.81 26.83 4.67
C THR A 16 14.54 27.42 3.27
N ILE A 17 15.57 27.61 2.47
CA ILE A 17 15.44 28.11 1.09
C ILE A 17 14.76 27.04 0.21
N LEU A 18 15.13 25.78 0.34
CA LEU A 18 14.52 24.67 -0.39
C LEU A 18 13.03 24.53 -0.05
N ASP A 19 12.68 24.58 1.24
CA ASP A 19 11.29 24.55 1.72
C ASP A 19 10.49 25.71 1.13
N ALA A 20 11.03 26.93 1.13
CA ALA A 20 10.37 28.09 0.56
C ALA A 20 10.18 27.98 -0.97
N ILE A 21 11.14 27.41 -1.69
CA ILE A 21 11.02 27.13 -3.14
C ILE A 21 9.89 26.12 -3.36
N ILE A 22 9.88 25.02 -2.61
CA ILE A 22 8.89 23.96 -2.76
C ILE A 22 7.49 24.50 -2.45
N ARG A 23 7.28 25.13 -1.30
CA ARG A 23 5.97 25.70 -0.93
C ARG A 23 5.45 26.71 -1.93
N ASN A 24 6.32 27.59 -2.45
CA ASN A 24 5.91 28.57 -3.46
C ASN A 24 5.53 27.89 -4.79
N TYR A 25 6.33 26.90 -5.21
CA TYR A 25 6.04 26.14 -6.41
C TYR A 25 4.77 25.29 -6.28
N LEU A 26 4.52 24.69 -5.12
CA LEU A 26 3.27 23.98 -4.84
C LEU A 26 2.04 24.90 -4.98
N ALA A 27 2.16 26.14 -4.50
CA ALA A 27 1.06 27.10 -4.53
C ALA A 27 0.79 27.69 -5.92
N THR A 28 1.84 27.92 -6.72
CA THR A 28 1.73 28.68 -7.98
C THR A 28 1.88 27.82 -9.23
N GLY A 29 2.64 26.74 -9.17
CA GLY A 29 3.06 25.95 -10.34
C GLY A 29 4.10 26.67 -11.22
N GLU A 30 4.61 27.84 -10.79
CA GLU A 30 5.55 28.66 -11.58
C GLU A 30 6.98 28.57 -11.01
N PRO A 31 8.02 28.61 -11.89
CA PRO A 31 9.41 28.59 -11.43
C PRO A 31 9.74 29.78 -10.52
N VAL A 32 10.39 29.48 -9.39
CA VAL A 32 10.61 30.42 -8.27
C VAL A 32 11.93 31.17 -8.41
N GLY A 33 11.89 32.46 -8.34
CA GLY A 33 13.07 33.33 -8.41
C GLY A 33 13.59 33.74 -7.01
N SER A 34 14.90 34.07 -6.90
CA SER A 34 15.50 34.52 -5.64
C SER A 34 14.85 35.76 -5.01
N ARG A 35 14.26 36.66 -5.83
CA ARG A 35 13.49 37.83 -5.36
C ARG A 35 12.16 37.39 -4.68
N THR A 36 11.56 36.33 -5.15
CA THR A 36 10.34 35.79 -4.54
C THR A 36 10.68 35.21 -3.17
N ILE A 37 11.73 34.42 -3.09
CA ILE A 37 12.17 33.80 -1.82
C ILE A 37 12.56 34.85 -0.79
N SER A 38 13.27 35.94 -1.18
CA SER A 38 13.66 36.98 -0.24
C SER A 38 12.49 37.75 0.42
N LYS A 39 11.27 37.59 -0.12
CA LYS A 39 10.05 38.18 0.47
C LYS A 39 9.28 37.18 1.36
N TYR A 40 9.51 35.89 1.17
CA TYR A 40 8.77 34.81 1.85
C TYR A 40 9.50 34.22 3.06
N THR A 41 10.78 34.54 3.23
CA THR A 41 11.57 33.96 4.33
C THR A 41 11.99 35.07 5.32
N ASP A 42 11.85 34.79 6.61
CA ASP A 42 12.35 35.64 7.70
C ASP A 42 13.90 35.62 7.82
N LEU A 43 14.57 35.02 6.84
CA LEU A 43 16.03 34.81 6.85
C LEU A 43 16.83 36.13 6.73
N ASN A 44 16.19 37.27 6.44
CA ASN A 44 16.86 38.58 6.25
C ASN A 44 18.06 38.53 5.27
N LEU A 45 17.99 37.66 4.26
CA LEU A 45 19.02 37.48 3.26
C LEU A 45 18.77 38.34 2.00
N SER A 46 19.86 38.85 1.42
CA SER A 46 19.76 39.51 0.12
C SER A 46 19.41 38.53 -0.99
N SER A 47 18.69 39.02 -2.01
CA SER A 47 18.38 38.18 -3.20
C SER A 47 19.65 37.65 -3.90
N ALA A 48 20.80 38.28 -3.71
CA ALA A 48 22.08 37.81 -4.23
C ALA A 48 22.58 36.58 -3.45
N THR A 49 22.50 36.64 -2.11
CA THR A 49 22.85 35.53 -1.25
C THR A 49 21.95 34.32 -1.53
N ILE A 50 20.63 34.56 -1.62
CA ILE A 50 19.65 33.49 -1.94
C ILE A 50 19.98 32.87 -3.30
N ARG A 51 20.38 33.69 -4.28
CA ARG A 51 20.73 33.18 -5.61
C ARG A 51 21.96 32.25 -5.57
N ASN A 52 22.94 32.53 -4.73
CA ASN A 52 24.11 31.67 -4.56
C ASN A 52 23.70 30.33 -3.93
N GLU A 53 22.91 30.38 -2.84
CA GLU A 53 22.38 29.14 -2.22
C GLU A 53 21.51 28.31 -3.19
N MET A 54 20.71 28.98 -4.03
CA MET A 54 19.96 28.30 -5.11
C MET A 54 20.88 27.67 -6.13
N SER A 55 22.05 28.27 -6.43
CA SER A 55 23.02 27.67 -7.33
C SER A 55 23.66 26.41 -6.72
N ASP A 56 23.97 26.44 -5.43
CA ASP A 56 24.51 25.30 -4.71
C ASP A 56 23.46 24.17 -4.64
N LEU A 57 22.21 24.49 -4.33
CA LEU A 57 21.09 23.51 -4.32
C LEU A 57 20.86 22.88 -5.70
N GLU A 58 21.06 23.64 -6.77
CA GLU A 58 20.99 23.15 -8.15
C GLU A 58 22.16 22.21 -8.46
N GLU A 59 23.39 22.58 -8.08
CA GLU A 59 24.57 21.74 -8.25
C GLU A 59 24.46 20.41 -7.46
N MET A 60 23.86 20.46 -6.26
CA MET A 60 23.55 19.28 -5.46
C MET A 60 22.35 18.48 -5.99
N GLY A 61 21.62 18.98 -7.00
CA GLY A 61 20.52 18.32 -7.66
C GLY A 61 19.17 18.38 -6.94
N TYR A 62 18.99 19.26 -5.96
CA TYR A 62 17.70 19.43 -5.24
C TYR A 62 16.69 20.30 -6.00
N ILE A 63 17.17 21.21 -6.84
CA ILE A 63 16.35 22.05 -7.71
C ILE A 63 16.92 22.04 -9.11
N VAL A 64 16.10 22.40 -10.09
CA VAL A 64 16.52 22.49 -11.51
C VAL A 64 16.02 23.77 -12.14
N GLN A 65 16.71 24.23 -13.17
CA GLN A 65 16.28 25.36 -13.99
C GLN A 65 15.60 24.83 -15.26
N PRO A 66 14.28 25.00 -15.44
CA PRO A 66 13.58 24.44 -16.60
C PRO A 66 13.98 25.10 -17.92
N HIS A 67 14.33 26.42 -17.90
CA HIS A 67 14.78 27.17 -19.06
C HIS A 67 15.78 28.25 -18.64
N THR A 68 16.65 28.67 -19.53
CA THR A 68 17.79 29.62 -19.29
C THR A 68 17.44 30.95 -18.60
N SER A 69 16.20 31.40 -18.69
CA SER A 69 15.71 32.65 -18.06
C SER A 69 14.67 32.40 -16.96
N ALA A 70 14.34 31.17 -16.67
CA ALA A 70 13.35 30.79 -15.66
C ALA A 70 13.95 30.80 -14.23
N GLY A 71 13.07 30.86 -13.23
CA GLY A 71 13.42 30.57 -11.86
C GLY A 71 13.85 29.09 -11.69
N ARG A 72 13.74 28.59 -10.49
CA ARG A 72 14.05 27.19 -10.16
C ARG A 72 12.77 26.45 -9.78
N ILE A 73 12.74 25.16 -10.09
CA ILE A 73 11.68 24.25 -9.66
C ILE A 73 12.32 23.11 -8.85
N PRO A 74 11.60 22.49 -7.90
CA PRO A 74 12.09 21.33 -7.18
C PRO A 74 12.34 20.16 -8.13
N SER A 75 13.41 19.40 -7.90
CA SER A 75 13.65 18.09 -8.50
C SER A 75 12.95 16.99 -7.68
N ASP A 76 12.92 15.76 -8.19
CA ASP A 76 12.46 14.61 -7.45
C ASP A 76 13.24 14.43 -6.12
N LYS A 77 14.57 14.65 -6.14
CA LYS A 77 15.43 14.65 -4.95
C LYS A 77 15.05 15.75 -3.95
N GLY A 78 14.69 16.94 -4.43
CA GLY A 78 14.21 18.04 -3.58
C GLY A 78 12.89 17.71 -2.90
N TYR A 79 11.93 17.15 -3.63
CA TYR A 79 10.68 16.70 -3.05
C TYR A 79 10.89 15.56 -2.04
N ARG A 80 11.79 14.61 -2.30
CA ARG A 80 12.11 13.54 -1.37
C ARG A 80 12.57 14.08 -0.02
N LEU A 81 13.54 14.98 -0.01
CA LEU A 81 14.04 15.58 1.22
C LEU A 81 12.95 16.36 1.99
N TYR A 82 12.10 17.09 1.26
CA TYR A 82 10.97 17.82 1.86
C TYR A 82 9.97 16.88 2.54
N VAL A 83 9.63 15.78 1.88
CA VAL A 83 8.71 14.77 2.42
C VAL A 83 9.32 14.08 3.65
N ASP A 84 10.59 13.71 3.61
CA ASP A 84 11.27 13.08 4.74
C ASP A 84 11.25 14.00 5.98
N HIS A 85 11.47 15.29 5.78
CA HIS A 85 11.39 16.30 6.86
C HIS A 85 9.94 16.47 7.39
N LEU A 86 8.93 16.39 6.53
CA LEU A 86 7.52 16.41 6.96
C LEU A 86 7.15 15.17 7.79
N ILE A 87 7.66 14.00 7.43
CA ILE A 87 7.42 12.76 8.18
C ILE A 87 8.01 12.88 9.59
N GLU A 88 9.25 13.35 9.71
CA GLU A 88 9.93 13.53 11.00
C GLU A 88 9.27 14.57 11.91
N THR A 89 8.70 15.64 11.34
CA THR A 89 8.09 16.72 12.12
C THR A 89 6.64 16.41 12.52
N ASN A 90 5.92 15.59 11.76
CA ASN A 90 4.52 15.24 12.03
C ASN A 90 4.31 14.28 13.19
N ASP A 91 5.29 13.48 13.57
CA ASP A 91 5.20 12.61 14.77
C ASP A 91 4.92 13.41 16.07
N LYS A 92 5.06 14.73 16.03
CA LYS A 92 4.82 15.63 17.17
C LYS A 92 3.40 16.22 17.25
N LYS A 93 2.56 16.11 16.21
CA LYS A 93 1.25 16.78 16.11
C LYS A 93 0.00 15.88 16.32
N GLU A 94 0.17 14.64 16.72
CA GLU A 94 -0.92 13.62 16.79
C GLU A 94 -2.11 13.91 17.78
N LYS A 95 -2.21 15.10 18.36
CA LYS A 95 -3.18 15.34 19.45
C LYS A 95 -4.49 16.05 19.10
N GLU A 96 -4.76 16.48 17.87
CA GLU A 96 -5.88 17.41 17.61
C GLU A 96 -6.99 16.96 16.61
N LEU A 97 -6.97 15.72 16.11
CA LEU A 97 -7.95 15.29 15.07
C LEU A 97 -8.91 14.18 15.55
N SER A 98 -9.72 14.50 16.57
CA SER A 98 -10.62 13.53 17.21
C SER A 98 -12.07 13.45 16.66
N ASP A 99 -12.46 14.21 15.64
CA ASP A 99 -13.88 14.47 15.35
C ASP A 99 -14.50 13.74 14.13
N MET A 100 -13.85 12.71 13.59
CA MET A 100 -14.43 11.92 12.49
C MET A 100 -15.00 10.55 12.92
N LYS A 101 -15.56 10.47 14.12
CA LYS A 101 -15.89 9.19 14.80
C LYS A 101 -17.22 8.51 14.43
N GLU A 102 -18.00 8.98 13.48
CA GLU A 102 -19.36 8.46 13.25
C GLU A 102 -19.60 7.78 11.90
N LEU A 103 -18.84 6.74 11.55
CA LEU A 103 -19.26 5.82 10.46
C LEU A 103 -18.73 4.40 10.74
N VAL A 104 -19.42 3.67 11.58
CA VAL A 104 -19.03 2.30 11.93
C VAL A 104 -20.20 1.30 11.86
N ILE A 105 -20.05 0.29 11.07
CA ILE A 105 -20.13 -1.19 11.19
C ILE A 105 -21.48 -1.86 11.15
N GLU A 106 -21.55 -2.85 10.25
CA GLU A 106 -22.01 -4.26 10.39
C GLU A 106 -21.85 -5.03 9.09
N ASN A 107 -21.06 -6.14 9.10
CA ASN A 107 -20.90 -7.19 8.06
C ASN A 107 -20.04 -6.91 6.81
N ASN A 108 -19.49 -8.00 6.18
CA ASN A 108 -18.55 -7.97 5.04
C ASN A 108 -19.01 -7.12 3.81
N GLU A 109 -20.31 -7.05 3.52
CA GLU A 109 -20.85 -6.16 2.48
C GLU A 109 -20.65 -4.68 2.83
N LYS A 110 -20.64 -4.37 4.14
CA LYS A 110 -20.39 -3.03 4.63
C LYS A 110 -18.92 -2.66 4.54
N MET A 111 -17.96 -3.58 4.71
CA MET A 111 -16.53 -3.28 4.55
C MET A 111 -16.22 -2.80 3.13
N GLU A 112 -16.73 -3.48 2.11
CA GLU A 112 -16.56 -3.05 0.73
C GLU A 112 -17.12 -1.65 0.48
N GLN A 113 -18.29 -1.35 1.05
CA GLN A 113 -18.92 -0.03 0.95
C GLN A 113 -18.09 1.04 1.69
N VAL A 114 -17.55 0.72 2.87
CA VAL A 114 -16.67 1.60 3.65
C VAL A 114 -15.41 1.93 2.86
N LEU A 115 -14.74 0.94 2.27
CA LEU A 115 -13.51 1.15 1.50
C LEU A 115 -13.77 1.96 0.23
N LYS A 116 -14.87 1.71 -0.48
CA LYS A 116 -15.30 2.53 -1.63
C LYS A 116 -15.59 3.98 -1.22
N GLN A 117 -16.27 4.16 -0.09
CA GLN A 117 -16.58 5.50 0.42
C GLN A 117 -15.30 6.22 0.87
N ALA A 118 -14.37 5.51 1.52
CA ALA A 118 -13.07 6.01 1.91
C ALA A 118 -12.28 6.56 0.70
N ALA A 119 -12.19 5.78 -0.39
CA ALA A 119 -11.55 6.24 -1.61
C ALA A 119 -12.21 7.52 -2.16
N LYS A 120 -13.55 7.58 -2.15
CA LYS A 120 -14.30 8.75 -2.65
C LYS A 120 -14.08 9.99 -1.79
N VAL A 121 -14.13 9.86 -0.47
CA VAL A 121 -13.89 10.97 0.47
C VAL A 121 -12.47 11.50 0.31
N LEU A 122 -11.49 10.61 0.22
CA LEU A 122 -10.10 10.99 0.03
C LEU A 122 -9.88 11.77 -1.29
N ALA A 123 -10.46 11.26 -2.39
CA ALA A 123 -10.38 11.93 -3.69
C ALA A 123 -11.00 13.33 -3.68
N ASN A 124 -12.12 13.50 -2.98
CA ASN A 124 -12.79 14.79 -2.85
C ASN A 124 -11.98 15.79 -1.99
N ASN A 125 -11.41 15.34 -0.88
CA ASN A 125 -10.68 16.18 0.05
C ASN A 125 -9.33 16.63 -0.52
N THR A 126 -8.66 15.76 -1.28
CA THR A 126 -7.33 16.01 -1.81
C THR A 126 -7.33 16.57 -3.24
N ASN A 127 -8.41 16.35 -4.01
CA ASN A 127 -8.49 16.58 -5.45
C ASN A 127 -7.47 15.78 -6.28
N TYR A 128 -6.99 14.64 -5.76
CA TYR A 128 -6.12 13.70 -6.45
C TYR A 128 -6.84 12.39 -6.75
N ALA A 129 -6.22 11.51 -7.53
CA ALA A 129 -6.68 10.16 -7.69
C ALA A 129 -6.34 9.35 -6.44
N THR A 130 -7.21 8.40 -6.08
CA THR A 130 -7.05 7.61 -4.87
C THR A 130 -7.31 6.14 -5.13
N LEU A 131 -6.67 5.31 -4.36
CA LEU A 131 -6.88 3.88 -4.33
C LEU A 131 -6.99 3.41 -2.87
N VAL A 132 -7.82 2.41 -2.64
CA VAL A 132 -7.92 1.71 -1.36
C VAL A 132 -8.01 0.22 -1.68
N SER A 133 -7.07 -0.58 -1.22
CA SER A 133 -7.16 -2.02 -1.37
C SER A 133 -8.13 -2.60 -0.34
N ALA A 134 -8.79 -3.69 -0.67
CA ALA A 134 -9.30 -4.57 0.37
C ALA A 134 -8.13 -5.07 1.23
N PRO A 135 -8.38 -5.48 2.48
CA PRO A 135 -7.33 -6.07 3.29
C PRO A 135 -6.70 -7.25 2.55
N ASP A 136 -5.38 -7.27 2.51
CA ASP A 136 -4.65 -8.40 1.95
C ASP A 136 -4.79 -9.59 2.88
N VAL A 137 -5.43 -10.61 2.38
CA VAL A 137 -5.68 -11.86 3.07
C VAL A 137 -4.56 -12.87 2.78
N ASN A 138 -3.46 -12.44 2.12
CA ASN A 138 -2.33 -13.30 1.76
C ASN A 138 -1.53 -13.85 2.95
N HIS A 139 -1.81 -13.38 4.16
CA HIS A 139 -1.45 -14.06 5.40
C HIS A 139 -2.51 -15.08 5.83
N ASN A 140 -3.40 -15.48 4.92
CA ASN A 140 -4.35 -16.55 5.17
C ASN A 140 -3.59 -17.84 5.51
N LYS A 141 -3.63 -18.17 6.78
CA LYS A 141 -3.12 -19.44 7.27
C LYS A 141 -4.27 -20.42 7.30
N VAL A 142 -3.94 -21.66 7.01
CA VAL A 142 -4.88 -22.76 7.20
C VAL A 142 -5.22 -22.85 8.69
N LYS A 143 -6.48 -22.64 9.06
CA LYS A 143 -6.95 -22.77 10.45
C LYS A 143 -7.28 -24.23 10.79
N PHE A 144 -8.03 -24.88 9.90
CA PHE A 144 -8.21 -26.30 9.97
C PHE A 144 -8.80 -26.88 8.66
N ILE A 145 -8.63 -28.20 8.47
CA ILE A 145 -9.17 -28.97 7.35
C ILE A 145 -10.00 -30.10 7.92
N GLN A 146 -11.22 -30.28 7.39
CA GLN A 146 -12.12 -31.37 7.77
C GLN A 146 -12.51 -32.17 6.53
N LEU A 147 -12.22 -33.45 6.53
CA LEU A 147 -12.71 -34.42 5.57
C LEU A 147 -13.92 -35.14 6.13
N SER A 148 -14.99 -35.25 5.35
CA SER A 148 -16.20 -35.95 5.71
C SER A 148 -16.70 -36.73 4.50
N GLN A 149 -16.96 -38.01 4.63
CA GLN A 149 -17.54 -38.82 3.58
C GLN A 149 -19.01 -38.47 3.42
N VAL A 150 -19.42 -38.22 2.18
CA VAL A 150 -20.80 -37.88 1.82
C VAL A 150 -21.55 -39.14 1.38
N ASP A 151 -20.89 -39.94 0.54
CA ASP A 151 -21.37 -41.25 0.07
C ASP A 151 -20.17 -42.14 -0.28
N ASP A 152 -20.43 -43.32 -0.88
CA ASP A 152 -19.39 -44.31 -1.20
C ASP A 152 -18.36 -43.84 -2.22
N LYS A 153 -18.65 -42.74 -2.97
CA LYS A 153 -17.82 -42.20 -4.05
C LYS A 153 -17.36 -40.78 -3.83
N HIS A 154 -17.93 -40.10 -2.85
CA HIS A 154 -17.66 -38.68 -2.67
C HIS A 154 -17.29 -38.37 -1.22
N MET A 155 -16.28 -37.51 -1.10
CA MET A 155 -15.83 -36.93 0.16
C MET A 155 -15.87 -35.41 0.06
N LEU A 156 -16.35 -34.75 1.11
CA LEU A 156 -16.32 -33.31 1.25
C LEU A 156 -15.07 -32.92 2.04
N ALA A 157 -14.22 -32.09 1.45
CA ALA A 157 -13.17 -31.37 2.12
C ALA A 157 -13.65 -29.96 2.47
N VAL A 158 -13.67 -29.63 3.76
CA VAL A 158 -13.95 -28.28 4.27
C VAL A 158 -12.62 -27.67 4.73
N ILE A 159 -12.23 -26.56 4.13
CA ILE A 159 -11.02 -25.84 4.43
C ILE A 159 -11.42 -24.52 5.10
N VAL A 160 -10.93 -24.30 6.32
CA VAL A 160 -11.18 -23.09 7.10
C VAL A 160 -9.86 -22.33 7.24
N MET A 161 -9.89 -21.05 6.86
CA MET A 161 -8.76 -20.13 6.95
C MET A 161 -8.90 -19.20 8.17
N ASN A 162 -7.82 -18.57 8.61
CA ASN A 162 -7.81 -17.68 9.78
C ASN A 162 -8.77 -16.48 9.65
N ASN A 163 -8.99 -16.00 8.43
CA ASN A 163 -9.93 -14.90 8.15
C ASN A 163 -11.41 -15.34 8.16
N ASN A 164 -11.75 -16.47 8.79
CA ASN A 164 -13.06 -17.09 8.78
C ASN A 164 -13.59 -17.45 7.38
N MET A 165 -12.76 -17.42 6.34
CA MET A 165 -13.11 -17.94 5.03
C MET A 165 -13.27 -19.45 5.13
N VAL A 166 -14.41 -19.96 4.65
CA VAL A 166 -14.69 -21.39 4.56
C VAL A 166 -14.85 -21.76 3.10
N ARG A 167 -14.07 -22.74 2.67
CA ARG A 167 -14.18 -23.34 1.34
C ARG A 167 -14.51 -24.81 1.47
N ASN A 168 -15.32 -25.27 0.55
CA ASN A 168 -15.67 -26.69 0.45
C ASN A 168 -15.35 -27.18 -0.97
N LYS A 169 -14.81 -28.39 -1.03
CA LYS A 169 -14.48 -29.07 -2.29
C LYS A 169 -14.98 -30.51 -2.19
N MET A 170 -15.71 -30.93 -3.23
CA MET A 170 -16.06 -32.34 -3.37
C MET A 170 -14.88 -33.07 -4.02
N LEU A 171 -14.46 -34.17 -3.40
CA LEU A 171 -13.39 -35.05 -3.85
C LEU A 171 -13.98 -36.40 -4.23
N ASP A 172 -13.52 -36.97 -5.34
CA ASP A 172 -13.94 -38.29 -5.81
C ASP A 172 -13.16 -39.40 -5.09
N LEU A 173 -13.85 -40.42 -4.60
CA LEU A 173 -13.25 -41.61 -3.99
C LEU A 173 -13.27 -42.77 -4.96
N TYR A 174 -12.14 -43.46 -5.10
CA TYR A 174 -12.08 -44.70 -5.84
C TYR A 174 -12.72 -45.87 -5.07
N GLU A 175 -12.59 -45.85 -3.75
CA GLU A 175 -13.15 -46.85 -2.81
C GLU A 175 -13.67 -46.13 -1.57
N PRO A 176 -14.75 -46.61 -0.95
CA PRO A 176 -15.22 -46.05 0.32
C PRO A 176 -14.17 -46.20 1.41
N LEU A 177 -14.02 -45.20 2.25
CA LEU A 177 -13.08 -45.20 3.36
C LEU A 177 -13.80 -45.50 4.66
N ASP A 178 -13.12 -46.21 5.55
CA ASP A 178 -13.60 -46.38 6.92
C ASP A 178 -13.36 -45.12 7.77
N ASN A 179 -14.14 -44.99 8.83
CA ASN A 179 -14.06 -43.82 9.72
C ASN A 179 -12.67 -43.66 10.37
N GLU A 180 -11.93 -44.74 10.59
CA GLU A 180 -10.58 -44.69 11.17
C GLU A 180 -9.59 -44.09 10.20
N THR A 181 -9.66 -44.45 8.93
CA THR A 181 -8.83 -43.88 7.85
C THR A 181 -9.12 -42.36 7.65
N ILE A 182 -10.41 -41.98 7.63
CA ILE A 182 -10.82 -40.57 7.53
C ILE A 182 -10.27 -39.78 8.71
N LEU A 183 -10.36 -40.33 9.94
CA LEU A 183 -9.80 -39.67 11.12
C LEU A 183 -8.27 -39.52 11.04
N LYS A 184 -7.55 -40.55 10.58
CA LYS A 184 -6.09 -40.49 10.38
C LYS A 184 -5.70 -39.41 9.35
N LEU A 185 -6.42 -39.31 8.24
CA LEU A 185 -6.20 -38.28 7.24
C LEU A 185 -6.47 -36.87 7.79
N ASN A 186 -7.55 -36.68 8.54
CA ASN A 186 -7.85 -35.41 9.19
C ASN A 186 -6.73 -35.00 10.16
N ILE A 187 -6.25 -35.94 11.01
CA ILE A 187 -5.13 -35.64 11.90
C ILE A 187 -3.87 -35.33 11.13
N LEU A 188 -3.55 -36.11 10.09
CA LEU A 188 -2.36 -35.88 9.25
C LEU A 188 -2.37 -34.51 8.61
N LEU A 189 -3.48 -34.11 7.96
CA LEU A 189 -3.61 -32.81 7.29
C LEU A 189 -3.50 -31.65 8.30
N ASN A 190 -4.24 -31.74 9.40
CA ASN A 190 -4.22 -30.67 10.40
C ASN A 190 -2.89 -30.53 11.12
N THR A 191 -2.21 -31.65 11.47
CA THR A 191 -0.87 -31.55 12.08
C THR A 191 0.21 -31.03 11.14
N SER A 192 0.00 -31.16 9.83
CA SER A 192 1.00 -30.79 8.83
C SER A 192 0.74 -29.41 8.18
N LEU A 193 -0.50 -28.94 8.13
CA LEU A 193 -0.89 -27.74 7.38
C LEU A 193 -1.49 -26.64 8.26
N ASN A 194 -1.98 -26.93 9.46
CA ASN A 194 -2.52 -25.91 10.35
C ASN A 194 -1.46 -24.85 10.69
N GLY A 195 -1.84 -23.60 10.61
CA GLY A 195 -0.99 -22.45 10.89
C GLY A 195 -0.05 -22.07 9.75
N LEU A 196 -0.01 -22.83 8.65
CA LEU A 196 0.81 -22.50 7.48
C LEU A 196 0.09 -21.60 6.50
N ALA A 197 0.81 -20.59 5.99
CA ALA A 197 0.44 -19.82 4.82
C ALA A 197 0.89 -20.53 3.53
N MET A 198 0.37 -20.11 2.38
CA MET A 198 0.68 -20.76 1.09
C MET A 198 2.18 -20.79 0.77
N ASN A 199 2.90 -19.71 1.03
CA ASN A 199 4.34 -19.59 0.83
C ASN A 199 5.18 -20.47 1.77
N GLU A 200 4.58 -20.97 2.86
CA GLU A 200 5.20 -21.90 3.81
C GLU A 200 4.96 -23.38 3.41
N ILE A 201 3.98 -23.63 2.53
CA ILE A 201 3.67 -24.97 2.00
C ILE A 201 4.62 -25.27 0.82
N ASN A 202 5.73 -25.90 1.08
CA ASN A 202 6.74 -26.24 0.07
C ASN A 202 6.63 -27.69 -0.40
N LEU A 203 7.32 -28.00 -1.51
CA LEU A 203 7.33 -29.34 -2.11
C LEU A 203 7.77 -30.43 -1.15
N GLY A 204 8.70 -30.12 -0.22
CA GLY A 204 9.17 -31.06 0.79
C GLY A 204 8.07 -31.44 1.78
N ASN A 205 7.29 -30.44 2.23
CA ASN A 205 6.16 -30.65 3.12
C ASN A 205 5.09 -31.51 2.43
N ILE A 206 4.77 -31.18 1.16
CA ILE A 206 3.79 -31.94 0.36
C ILE A 206 4.23 -33.40 0.18
N ALA A 207 5.49 -33.63 -0.17
CA ALA A 207 6.05 -34.97 -0.34
C ALA A 207 5.96 -35.81 0.96
N SER A 208 6.31 -35.20 2.10
CA SER A 208 6.21 -35.87 3.42
C SER A 208 4.77 -36.21 3.78
N ILE A 209 3.81 -35.33 3.52
CA ILE A 209 2.40 -35.61 3.81
C ILE A 209 1.89 -36.74 2.92
N LYS A 210 2.24 -36.76 1.62
CA LYS A 210 1.87 -37.83 0.69
C LYS A 210 2.47 -39.19 1.07
N GLU A 211 3.74 -39.20 1.48
CA GLU A 211 4.39 -40.42 1.97
C GLU A 211 3.69 -41.00 3.20
N ARG A 212 3.32 -40.14 4.17
CA ARG A 212 2.59 -40.55 5.38
C ARG A 212 1.16 -41.03 5.10
N ALA A 213 0.52 -40.46 4.06
CA ALA A 213 -0.81 -40.87 3.60
C ALA A 213 -0.81 -42.26 2.88
N GLY A 214 0.33 -42.67 2.35
CA GLY A 214 0.49 -43.95 1.67
C GLY A 214 -0.43 -44.13 0.47
N ILE A 215 -1.28 -45.16 0.48
CA ILE A 215 -2.24 -45.45 -0.58
C ILE A 215 -3.28 -44.33 -0.79
N HIS A 216 -3.52 -43.50 0.21
CA HIS A 216 -4.47 -42.40 0.18
C HIS A 216 -3.80 -41.05 -0.25
N SER A 217 -2.58 -41.09 -0.79
CA SER A 217 -1.85 -39.89 -1.28
C SER A 217 -2.59 -39.10 -2.35
N GLY A 218 -3.51 -39.73 -3.11
CA GLY A 218 -4.39 -39.07 -4.06
C GLY A 218 -5.30 -38.04 -3.38
N ILE A 219 -5.95 -38.40 -2.28
CA ILE A 219 -6.81 -37.50 -1.50
C ILE A 219 -6.02 -36.30 -0.96
N VAL A 220 -4.79 -36.53 -0.50
CA VAL A 220 -3.90 -35.43 -0.08
C VAL A 220 -3.59 -34.49 -1.24
N SER A 221 -3.35 -35.02 -2.46
CA SER A 221 -3.14 -34.19 -3.65
C SER A 221 -4.35 -33.32 -3.92
N ASP A 222 -5.54 -33.90 -3.94
CA ASP A 222 -6.78 -33.17 -4.21
C ASP A 222 -7.08 -32.09 -3.17
N VAL A 223 -6.74 -32.33 -1.90
CA VAL A 223 -6.85 -31.32 -0.83
C VAL A 223 -5.84 -30.19 -1.04
N ILE A 224 -4.59 -30.50 -1.42
CA ILE A 224 -3.56 -29.49 -1.68
C ILE A 224 -3.92 -28.68 -2.92
N ASP A 225 -4.46 -29.30 -3.97
CA ASP A 225 -4.95 -28.59 -5.15
C ASP A 225 -6.15 -27.69 -4.82
N ALA A 226 -7.06 -28.16 -3.94
CA ALA A 226 -8.15 -27.33 -3.43
C ALA A 226 -7.65 -26.14 -2.59
N LEU A 227 -6.61 -26.33 -1.78
CA LEU A 227 -5.93 -25.27 -1.06
C LEU A 227 -5.30 -24.26 -2.03
N ALA A 228 -4.55 -24.72 -3.03
CA ALA A 228 -3.93 -23.85 -4.04
C ALA A 228 -4.98 -23.03 -4.79
N GLN A 229 -6.12 -23.63 -5.18
CA GLN A 229 -7.23 -22.91 -5.77
C GLN A 229 -7.84 -21.88 -4.81
N THR A 230 -8.00 -22.24 -3.53
CA THR A 230 -8.53 -21.30 -2.52
C THR A 230 -7.62 -20.09 -2.34
N PHE A 231 -6.30 -20.31 -2.36
CA PHE A 231 -5.33 -19.23 -2.29
C PHE A 231 -5.32 -18.40 -3.59
N ALA A 232 -5.35 -19.03 -4.76
CA ALA A 232 -5.38 -18.33 -6.05
C ALA A 232 -6.64 -17.46 -6.22
N GLU A 233 -7.82 -17.94 -5.80
CA GLU A 233 -9.06 -17.15 -5.80
C GLU A 233 -9.03 -15.98 -4.80
N SER A 234 -8.19 -16.05 -3.76
CA SER A 234 -7.95 -14.94 -2.83
C SER A 234 -6.91 -13.94 -3.33
N GLU A 235 -6.17 -14.26 -4.41
CA GLU A 235 -5.19 -13.36 -5.05
C GLU A 235 -5.81 -12.22 -5.84
N ASP A 236 -7.11 -12.22 -6.13
CA ASP A 236 -7.81 -11.07 -6.70
C ASP A 236 -7.91 -9.95 -5.64
N LEU A 237 -6.79 -9.23 -5.48
CA LEU A 237 -6.70 -8.06 -4.61
C LEU A 237 -7.75 -7.03 -5.06
N LYS A 238 -8.85 -6.92 -4.32
CA LYS A 238 -9.89 -5.94 -4.65
C LYS A 238 -9.36 -4.53 -4.36
N ILE A 239 -9.19 -3.74 -5.42
CA ILE A 239 -8.79 -2.35 -5.33
C ILE A 239 -9.96 -1.46 -5.73
N TYR A 240 -10.27 -0.50 -4.87
CA TYR A 240 -11.30 0.51 -5.08
C TYR A 240 -10.61 1.83 -5.42
N THR A 241 -10.91 2.38 -6.58
CA THR A 241 -10.34 3.63 -7.06
C THR A 241 -11.37 4.75 -7.10
N SER A 242 -10.94 5.99 -6.92
CA SER A 242 -11.77 7.17 -7.08
C SER A 242 -10.94 8.36 -7.55
N GLY A 243 -11.58 9.30 -8.23
CA GLY A 243 -10.93 10.56 -8.62
C GLY A 243 -9.85 10.42 -9.69
N ALA A 244 -9.78 9.35 -10.48
CA ALA A 244 -8.82 9.21 -11.58
C ALA A 244 -8.86 10.40 -12.55
N THR A 245 -10.05 10.96 -12.82
CA THR A 245 -10.21 12.17 -13.64
C THR A 245 -9.66 13.44 -13.00
N ASN A 246 -9.39 13.48 -11.70
CA ASN A 246 -8.75 14.63 -11.05
C ASN A 246 -7.33 14.86 -11.58
N ILE A 247 -6.65 13.81 -12.04
CA ILE A 247 -5.33 13.88 -12.66
C ILE A 247 -5.33 14.85 -13.85
N LEU A 248 -6.42 14.87 -14.61
CA LEU A 248 -6.56 15.72 -15.80
C LEU A 248 -6.66 17.24 -15.50
N LYS A 249 -6.88 17.60 -14.24
CA LYS A 249 -6.89 19.01 -13.81
C LYS A 249 -5.49 19.63 -13.73
N TYR A 250 -4.46 18.80 -13.77
CA TYR A 250 -3.06 19.22 -13.64
C TYR A 250 -2.40 19.25 -15.02
N PRO A 251 -1.97 20.44 -15.51
CA PRO A 251 -1.43 20.59 -16.86
C PRO A 251 -0.29 19.64 -17.19
N GLU A 252 0.59 19.35 -16.21
CA GLU A 252 1.72 18.44 -16.35
C GLU A 252 1.35 16.97 -16.58
N LEU A 253 0.11 16.58 -16.23
CA LEU A 253 -0.42 15.21 -16.39
C LEU A 253 -1.52 15.12 -17.45
N SER A 254 -1.97 16.28 -17.99
CA SER A 254 -3.10 16.35 -18.92
C SER A 254 -2.71 16.20 -20.39
N ASP A 255 -1.42 16.05 -20.71
CA ASP A 255 -1.00 15.70 -22.08
C ASP A 255 -1.63 14.39 -22.53
N SER A 256 -2.19 14.38 -23.75
CA SER A 256 -3.10 13.35 -24.23
C SER A 256 -2.54 11.92 -24.11
N ASN A 257 -1.23 11.73 -24.32
CA ASN A 257 -0.58 10.44 -24.22
C ASN A 257 -0.39 10.02 -22.75
N ASN A 258 0.08 10.93 -21.90
CA ASN A 258 0.29 10.66 -20.48
C ASN A 258 -1.05 10.43 -19.77
N ALA A 259 -2.06 11.24 -20.08
CA ALA A 259 -3.38 11.12 -19.50
C ALA A 259 -4.04 9.76 -19.82
N ALA A 260 -3.99 9.33 -21.09
CA ALA A 260 -4.54 8.04 -21.50
C ALA A 260 -3.84 6.89 -20.77
N THR A 261 -2.50 6.90 -20.72
CA THR A 261 -1.69 5.88 -20.04
C THR A 261 -2.01 5.81 -18.54
N LEU A 262 -2.12 6.97 -17.88
CA LEU A 262 -2.48 7.01 -16.45
C LEU A 262 -3.89 6.49 -16.19
N LEU A 263 -4.87 6.86 -17.03
CA LEU A 263 -6.23 6.35 -16.87
C LEU A 263 -6.30 4.84 -17.09
N SER A 264 -5.59 4.31 -18.10
CA SER A 264 -5.48 2.86 -18.30
C SER A 264 -4.89 2.14 -17.07
N ALA A 265 -3.84 2.71 -16.46
CA ALA A 265 -3.25 2.14 -15.25
C ALA A 265 -4.24 2.08 -14.05
N PHE A 266 -5.21 3.01 -13.98
CA PHE A 266 -6.29 2.96 -12.98
C PHE A 266 -7.39 1.97 -13.34
N GLU A 267 -7.57 1.62 -14.61
CA GLU A 267 -8.51 0.60 -15.08
C GLU A 267 -7.89 -0.80 -15.00
N GLU A 268 -6.60 -0.95 -15.32
CA GLU A 268 -5.83 -2.17 -15.24
C GLU A 268 -5.36 -2.41 -13.79
N LYS A 269 -6.17 -3.11 -13.02
CA LYS A 269 -5.93 -3.34 -11.59
C LYS A 269 -4.64 -4.09 -11.28
N GLU A 270 -4.05 -4.79 -12.23
CA GLU A 270 -2.78 -5.53 -12.06
C GLU A 270 -1.60 -4.62 -11.71
N GLU A 271 -1.48 -3.45 -12.37
CA GLU A 271 -0.43 -2.48 -12.04
C GLU A 271 -0.64 -1.92 -10.62
N LEU A 272 -1.88 -1.58 -10.26
CA LEU A 272 -2.20 -1.10 -8.92
C LEU A 272 -1.97 -2.18 -7.84
N ALA A 273 -2.20 -3.45 -8.17
CA ALA A 273 -1.93 -4.57 -7.26
C ALA A 273 -0.44 -4.67 -6.93
N SER A 274 0.45 -4.46 -7.91
CA SER A 274 1.90 -4.46 -7.67
C SER A 274 2.32 -3.36 -6.69
N LEU A 275 1.75 -2.16 -6.81
CA LEU A 275 1.97 -1.04 -5.88
C LEU A 275 1.53 -1.39 -4.45
N VAL A 276 0.35 -1.98 -4.31
CA VAL A 276 -0.18 -2.39 -3.00
C VAL A 276 0.71 -3.45 -2.36
N THR A 277 1.11 -4.48 -3.13
CA THR A 277 1.98 -5.56 -2.64
C THR A 277 3.35 -5.04 -2.20
N GLU A 278 3.95 -4.12 -2.97
CA GLU A 278 5.23 -3.50 -2.61
C GLU A 278 5.09 -2.63 -1.35
N SER A 279 4.01 -1.83 -1.26
CA SER A 279 3.72 -1.01 -0.09
C SER A 279 3.56 -1.86 1.18
N LEU A 280 2.90 -3.02 1.11
CA LEU A 280 2.76 -3.95 2.21
C LEU A 280 4.10 -4.56 2.62
N SER A 281 4.91 -5.01 1.65
CA SER A 281 6.21 -5.64 1.91
C SER A 281 7.25 -4.67 2.49
N ASP A 282 7.25 -3.42 2.04
CA ASP A 282 8.15 -2.38 2.54
C ASP A 282 7.75 -1.88 3.93
N SER A 283 6.46 -1.90 4.27
CA SER A 283 6.00 -1.57 5.61
C SER A 283 6.51 -2.54 6.67
N GLU A 284 6.85 -3.77 6.30
CA GLU A 284 7.44 -4.78 7.20
C GLU A 284 8.95 -4.58 7.39
N LYS A 285 9.64 -4.01 6.39
CA LYS A 285 11.11 -3.85 6.41
C LYS A 285 11.57 -2.52 7.01
N LYS A 286 10.78 -1.46 6.83
CA LYS A 286 11.10 -0.10 7.29
C LYS A 286 10.06 0.31 8.33
N ASP A 287 10.27 -0.10 9.57
CA ASP A 287 9.43 0.32 10.70
C ASP A 287 9.73 1.78 11.08
N ASN A 288 9.27 2.72 10.25
CA ASN A 288 9.32 4.15 10.54
C ASN A 288 8.15 4.60 11.45
N GLY A 289 7.40 3.66 12.06
CA GLY A 289 6.31 3.95 13.00
C GLY A 289 5.04 4.53 12.37
N THR A 290 5.11 5.16 11.19
CA THR A 290 3.97 5.83 10.55
C THR A 290 3.20 4.95 9.55
N GLY A 291 3.84 3.94 8.99
CA GLY A 291 3.28 3.10 7.91
C GLY A 291 2.98 3.88 6.62
N ILE A 292 3.51 5.10 6.48
CA ILE A 292 3.36 5.92 5.27
C ILE A 292 4.60 5.78 4.40
N GLN A 293 4.38 5.59 3.11
CA GLN A 293 5.43 5.51 2.09
C GLN A 293 5.14 6.52 0.99
N VAL A 294 6.20 7.07 0.40
CA VAL A 294 6.09 8.06 -0.66
C VAL A 294 7.03 7.67 -1.79
N TYR A 295 6.49 7.57 -2.98
CA TYR A 295 7.21 7.31 -4.21
C TYR A 295 7.13 8.55 -5.09
N ILE A 296 8.26 9.14 -5.46
CA ILE A 296 8.34 10.39 -6.23
C ILE A 296 8.93 10.09 -7.61
N GLY A 297 8.14 10.28 -8.64
CA GLY A 297 8.61 10.13 -10.01
C GLY A 297 9.12 8.72 -10.31
N ASN A 298 10.41 8.62 -10.61
CA ASN A 298 11.05 7.34 -10.97
C ASN A 298 11.19 6.34 -9.80
N GLU A 299 10.86 6.74 -8.59
CA GLU A 299 10.81 5.81 -7.45
C GLU A 299 9.57 4.91 -7.50
N SER A 300 8.57 5.26 -8.32
CA SER A 300 7.36 4.47 -8.45
C SER A 300 7.65 3.09 -9.03
N PRO A 301 7.11 2.01 -8.45
CA PRO A 301 7.21 0.67 -9.02
C PRO A 301 6.44 0.57 -10.35
N ILE A 302 5.50 1.48 -10.59
CA ILE A 302 4.70 1.54 -11.81
C ILE A 302 5.32 2.54 -12.79
N GLN A 303 5.85 2.04 -13.89
CA GLN A 303 6.52 2.87 -14.90
C GLN A 303 5.60 3.91 -15.55
N THR A 304 4.31 3.63 -15.68
CA THR A 304 3.30 4.55 -16.21
C THR A 304 3.08 5.74 -15.28
N MET A 305 3.47 5.67 -14.01
CA MET A 305 3.33 6.72 -12.99
C MET A 305 4.62 7.52 -12.72
N LYS A 306 5.65 7.42 -13.56
CA LYS A 306 6.94 8.12 -13.40
C LYS A 306 6.83 9.66 -13.35
N ASP A 307 5.76 10.24 -13.88
CA ASP A 307 5.49 11.68 -13.84
C ASP A 307 4.59 12.09 -12.68
N CYS A 308 4.18 11.12 -11.85
CA CYS A 308 3.37 11.28 -10.67
C CYS A 308 4.20 11.13 -9.38
N SER A 309 3.58 11.52 -8.27
CA SER A 309 3.94 11.04 -6.94
C SER A 309 2.82 10.17 -6.40
N VAL A 310 3.21 9.11 -5.71
CA VAL A 310 2.30 8.17 -5.06
C VAL A 310 2.60 8.16 -3.57
N VAL A 311 1.60 8.41 -2.75
CA VAL A 311 1.71 8.35 -1.29
C VAL A 311 0.79 7.25 -0.79
N THR A 312 1.34 6.28 -0.08
CA THR A 312 0.58 5.15 0.46
C THR A 312 0.65 5.11 1.98
N ALA A 313 -0.39 4.57 2.59
CA ALA A 313 -0.43 4.24 4.01
C ALA A 313 -0.99 2.83 4.19
N THR A 314 -0.36 2.03 5.03
CA THR A 314 -0.83 0.69 5.38
C THR A 314 -1.73 0.78 6.60
N TYR A 315 -2.97 0.29 6.50
CA TYR A 315 -3.88 0.13 7.63
C TYR A 315 -3.90 -1.31 8.11
N ASP A 316 -4.18 -1.52 9.40
CA ASP A 316 -4.18 -2.83 10.05
C ASP A 316 -5.52 -3.06 10.76
N LEU A 317 -6.22 -4.10 10.35
CA LEU A 317 -7.50 -4.53 10.95
C LEU A 317 -7.32 -5.54 12.08
N GLY A 318 -6.09 -5.78 12.54
CA GLY A 318 -5.76 -6.79 13.55
C GLY A 318 -5.41 -8.15 12.94
N GLU A 319 -4.81 -9.02 13.77
CA GLU A 319 -4.37 -10.38 13.38
C GLU A 319 -3.49 -10.45 12.11
N GLY A 320 -2.80 -9.35 11.76
CA GLY A 320 -1.96 -9.27 10.55
C GLY A 320 -2.74 -9.04 9.25
N VAL A 321 -4.04 -8.74 9.33
CA VAL A 321 -4.89 -8.40 8.18
C VAL A 321 -4.68 -6.94 7.83
N LYS A 322 -3.90 -6.67 6.79
CA LYS A 322 -3.48 -5.32 6.39
C LYS A 322 -4.00 -4.96 5.01
N GLY A 323 -4.22 -3.68 4.79
CA GLY A 323 -4.52 -3.15 3.47
C GLY A 323 -3.80 -1.81 3.23
N THR A 324 -3.91 -1.30 2.02
CA THR A 324 -3.21 -0.09 1.60
C THR A 324 -4.21 0.97 1.15
N ILE A 325 -3.96 2.19 1.57
CA ILE A 325 -4.62 3.40 1.07
C ILE A 325 -3.58 4.16 0.27
N GLY A 326 -3.91 4.65 -0.93
CA GLY A 326 -2.98 5.41 -1.75
C GLY A 326 -3.60 6.64 -2.38
N ILE A 327 -2.76 7.65 -2.59
CA ILE A 327 -3.08 8.88 -3.30
C ILE A 327 -2.05 9.05 -4.42
N VAL A 328 -2.54 9.29 -5.63
CA VAL A 328 -1.72 9.53 -6.82
C VAL A 328 -2.02 10.92 -7.36
N GLY A 329 -0.98 11.71 -7.53
CA GLY A 329 -1.10 13.08 -8.05
C GLY A 329 0.19 13.55 -8.73
N PRO A 330 0.26 14.82 -9.15
CA PRO A 330 1.46 15.39 -9.75
C PRO A 330 2.60 15.43 -8.72
N LYS A 331 3.85 15.47 -9.18
CA LYS A 331 5.02 15.61 -8.29
C LYS A 331 4.93 16.84 -7.38
N ARG A 332 4.21 17.88 -7.81
CA ARG A 332 3.91 19.08 -7.01
C ARG A 332 2.62 18.97 -6.18
N MET A 333 2.32 17.75 -5.64
CA MET A 333 1.16 17.63 -4.75
C MET A 333 1.41 18.28 -3.39
N ASP A 334 0.33 18.63 -2.71
CA ASP A 334 0.39 19.10 -1.31
C ASP A 334 0.62 17.90 -0.38
N TYR A 335 1.88 17.55 -0.17
CA TYR A 335 2.29 16.38 0.62
C TYR A 335 1.83 16.47 2.07
N GLU A 336 1.84 17.67 2.69
CA GLU A 336 1.38 17.85 4.07
C GLU A 336 -0.10 17.47 4.19
N LYS A 337 -0.94 18.05 3.35
CA LYS A 337 -2.37 17.75 3.31
C LYS A 337 -2.65 16.28 2.95
N VAL A 338 -1.88 15.70 2.04
CA VAL A 338 -2.03 14.30 1.63
C VAL A 338 -1.72 13.38 2.79
N MET A 339 -0.60 13.59 3.49
CA MET A 339 -0.20 12.77 4.64
C MET A 339 -1.19 12.88 5.81
N ASP A 340 -1.69 14.08 6.11
CA ASP A 340 -2.68 14.29 7.16
C ASP A 340 -4.00 13.56 6.87
N ASN A 341 -4.48 13.61 5.62
CA ASN A 341 -5.67 12.85 5.21
C ASN A 341 -5.45 11.33 5.29
N LEU A 342 -4.27 10.84 4.87
CA LEU A 342 -3.94 9.42 4.95
C LEU A 342 -3.84 8.94 6.41
N LYS A 343 -3.17 9.70 7.28
CA LYS A 343 -3.08 9.39 8.72
C LYS A 343 -4.47 9.31 9.36
N THR A 344 -5.32 10.30 9.08
CA THR A 344 -6.68 10.34 9.61
C THR A 344 -7.49 9.12 9.17
N LEU A 345 -7.49 8.80 7.87
CA LEU A 345 -8.23 7.65 7.36
C LEU A 345 -7.67 6.32 7.86
N LYS A 346 -6.31 6.18 7.89
CA LYS A 346 -5.66 5.01 8.46
C LYS A 346 -6.11 4.77 9.90
N SER A 347 -6.05 5.80 10.75
CA SER A 347 -6.47 5.70 12.16
C SER A 347 -7.95 5.29 12.31
N GLN A 348 -8.82 5.74 11.41
CA GLN A 348 -10.22 5.33 11.39
C GLN A 348 -10.40 3.85 11.00
N LEU A 349 -9.67 3.38 9.98
CA LEU A 349 -9.72 1.98 9.55
C LEU A 349 -9.13 1.05 10.62
N ASP A 350 -7.96 1.40 11.19
CA ASP A 350 -7.33 0.67 12.30
C ASP A 350 -8.27 0.57 13.53
N GLY A 351 -9.12 1.58 13.75
CA GLY A 351 -10.08 1.62 14.86
C GLY A 351 -11.33 0.75 14.65
N ILE A 352 -11.61 0.31 13.43
CA ILE A 352 -12.80 -0.51 13.13
C ILE A 352 -12.73 -1.86 13.85
N TYR A 353 -11.56 -2.48 13.91
CA TYR A 353 -11.39 -3.81 14.52
C TYR A 353 -11.30 -3.77 16.05
N LYS A 354 -10.66 -2.76 16.62
CA LYS A 354 -10.51 -2.65 18.09
C LYS A 354 -11.84 -2.56 18.85
N LYS A 355 -12.92 -2.10 18.21
CA LYS A 355 -14.27 -2.08 18.82
C LYS A 355 -14.97 -3.43 18.84
N SER A 356 -14.63 -4.36 17.95
CA SER A 356 -15.26 -5.70 17.92
C SER A 356 -14.73 -6.65 19.00
N GLU A 357 -13.55 -6.39 19.56
CA GLU A 357 -12.99 -7.16 20.69
C GLU A 357 -13.54 -6.73 22.06
N ASP A 358 -13.96 -5.47 22.20
CA ASP A 358 -14.52 -4.96 23.45
C ASP A 358 -16.03 -5.29 23.66
N GLU A 359 -16.70 -5.84 22.64
CA GLU A 359 -18.13 -6.23 22.69
C GLU A 359 -18.34 -7.76 22.77
N THR A 360 -17.27 -8.57 22.88
CA THR A 360 -17.35 -10.03 23.08
C THR A 360 -16.87 -10.44 24.45
#